data_a63d1edac90639c3855656a2fc43a01c
#
_entry.id   a63d1edac90639c3855656a2fc43a01c
#
_cell.length_a   1.000
_cell.length_b   1.000
_cell.length_c   1.000
_cell.angle_alpha   90.00
_cell.angle_beta   90.00
_cell.angle_gamma   90.00
#
_symmetry.space_group_name_H-M   'P 1'
#
loop_
_entity.id
_entity.type
_entity.pdbx_description
1 polymer ?
#
loop_
_entity_poly.entity_id
_entity_poly.type
_entity_poly.pdbx_seq_one_letter_code
_entity_poly.pdbx_strand_id
1 'polypeptide(L)'
;NSAKAGLSFYKRLAIVLALGLIGGYWFYFKLGMDSVSLPFIEEWQIGFWLVPLFVLVMVALFSSGVIDGLDGLSGGIMAIIFAAYTGIAYFQSQIDLAAFCAVVTGGILAFLWFNIPPARFYMSETGILGLTTTLTVVAFLTDSVFTLPIIALPLLITSLSVIIQLLSKKIRGRKVFLVAPLHHHFEAIGWPAYKVVMRYWVIGIICGLIGMILTLISKF
;
A
#
# COMPACT_ATOMS: atom_id res chain seq x y z
N ASN A 1 26.28 17.52 -12.97
CA ASN A 1 26.05 17.41 -11.52
C ASN A 1 24.55 17.50 -11.26
N SER A 2 23.80 16.43 -11.50
CA SER A 2 22.43 16.35 -11.00
C SER A 2 22.53 16.13 -9.48
N ALA A 3 22.21 17.16 -8.70
CA ALA A 3 22.00 17.02 -7.29
C ALA A 3 20.99 15.88 -7.09
N LYS A 4 21.37 14.83 -6.36
CA LYS A 4 20.45 13.79 -5.92
C LYS A 4 19.45 14.46 -4.96
N ALA A 5 18.38 15.00 -5.52
CA ALA A 5 17.30 15.63 -4.77
C ALA A 5 16.46 14.52 -4.11
N GLY A 6 16.86 14.10 -2.93
CA GLY A 6 16.11 13.12 -2.14
C GLY A 6 16.95 12.50 -1.03
N LEU A 7 16.26 11.96 -0.04
CA LEU A 7 16.91 11.21 1.05
C LEU A 7 17.45 9.88 0.53
N SER A 8 18.64 9.48 1.01
CA SER A 8 19.17 8.15 0.69
C SER A 8 18.23 7.05 1.19
N PHE A 9 18.23 5.90 0.52
CA PHE A 9 17.38 4.75 0.86
C PHE A 9 17.47 4.38 2.35
N TYR A 10 18.68 4.35 2.92
CA TYR A 10 18.88 4.03 4.35
C TYR A 10 18.23 5.04 5.29
N LYS A 11 18.27 6.33 4.96
CA LYS A 11 17.60 7.37 5.75
C LYS A 11 16.09 7.22 5.71
N ARG A 12 15.54 6.93 4.55
CA ARG A 12 14.10 6.67 4.38
C ARG A 12 13.67 5.42 5.16
N LEU A 13 14.42 4.35 5.05
CA LEU A 13 14.15 3.12 5.81
C LEU A 13 14.22 3.36 7.32
N ALA A 14 15.21 4.14 7.78
CA ALA A 14 15.30 4.52 9.20
C ALA A 14 14.09 5.33 9.68
N ILE A 15 13.59 6.26 8.85
CA ILE A 15 12.36 7.02 9.16
C ILE A 15 11.15 6.08 9.24
N VAL A 16 11.00 5.16 8.29
CA VAL A 16 9.91 4.18 8.27
C VAL A 16 9.95 3.29 9.50
N LEU A 17 11.13 2.79 9.87
CA LEU A 17 11.30 1.97 11.08
C LEU A 17 10.97 2.77 12.34
N ALA A 18 11.42 4.02 12.44
CA ALA A 18 11.11 4.89 13.58
C ALA A 18 9.60 5.16 13.68
N LEU A 19 8.94 5.51 12.58
CA LEU A 19 7.48 5.71 12.52
C LEU A 19 6.73 4.41 12.85
N GLY A 20 7.21 3.27 12.36
CA GLY A 20 6.64 1.96 12.67
C GLY A 20 6.73 1.61 14.14
N LEU A 21 7.87 1.86 14.78
CA LEU A 21 8.05 1.65 16.22
C LEU A 21 7.18 2.60 17.05
N ILE A 22 7.13 3.89 16.70
CA ILE A 22 6.29 4.89 17.37
C ILE A 22 4.81 4.51 17.22
N GLY A 23 4.37 4.16 16.01
CA GLY A 23 2.99 3.74 15.73
C GLY A 23 2.64 2.47 16.50
N GLY A 24 3.45 1.41 16.38
CA GLY A 24 3.22 0.14 17.10
C GLY A 24 3.18 0.33 18.61
N TYR A 25 4.09 1.14 19.17
CA TYR A 25 4.05 1.52 20.59
C TYR A 25 2.74 2.22 20.95
N TRP A 26 2.31 3.19 20.14
CA TRP A 26 1.09 3.96 20.38
C TRP A 26 -0.15 3.06 20.37
N PHE A 27 -0.27 2.18 19.36
CA PHE A 27 -1.38 1.24 19.22
C PHE A 27 -1.44 0.26 20.40
N TYR A 28 -0.32 -0.31 20.79
CA TYR A 28 -0.29 -1.28 21.88
C TYR A 28 -0.47 -0.64 23.26
N PHE A 29 0.35 0.39 23.61
CA PHE A 29 0.36 0.95 24.97
C PHE A 29 -0.67 2.06 25.21
N LYS A 30 -1.09 2.81 24.19
CA LYS A 30 -2.02 3.93 24.35
C LYS A 30 -3.43 3.60 23.93
N LEU A 31 -3.61 2.86 22.85
CA LEU A 31 -4.94 2.42 22.40
C LEU A 31 -5.34 1.07 22.99
N GLY A 32 -4.43 0.35 23.67
CA GLY A 32 -4.71 -0.95 24.29
C GLY A 32 -5.04 -2.05 23.28
N MET A 33 -4.59 -1.92 22.04
CA MET A 33 -4.80 -2.95 21.01
C MET A 33 -3.80 -4.08 21.22
N ASP A 34 -4.27 -5.27 21.54
CA ASP A 34 -3.49 -6.49 21.77
C ASP A 34 -3.92 -7.66 20.88
N SER A 35 -4.95 -7.45 20.09
CA SER A 35 -5.51 -8.43 19.17
C SER A 35 -5.62 -7.90 17.75
N VAL A 36 -5.77 -8.79 16.78
CA VAL A 36 -6.07 -8.51 15.38
C VAL A 36 -7.10 -9.50 14.87
N SER A 37 -8.05 -9.02 14.08
CA SER A 37 -9.06 -9.87 13.48
C SER A 37 -8.52 -10.61 12.27
N LEU A 38 -8.71 -11.92 12.25
CA LEU A 38 -8.50 -12.76 11.08
C LEU A 38 -9.84 -12.98 10.37
N PRO A 39 -9.91 -12.88 9.05
CA PRO A 39 -11.14 -13.17 8.33
C PRO A 39 -11.66 -14.58 8.68
N PHE A 40 -12.94 -14.68 9.10
CA PHE A 40 -13.64 -15.92 9.44
C PHE A 40 -13.09 -16.71 10.66
N ILE A 41 -12.19 -16.13 11.44
CA ILE A 41 -11.61 -16.75 12.63
C ILE A 41 -11.79 -15.79 13.79
N GLU A 42 -11.86 -16.31 15.03
CA GLU A 42 -11.90 -15.49 16.24
C GLU A 42 -10.69 -14.56 16.33
N GLU A 43 -10.83 -13.46 17.09
CA GLU A 43 -9.74 -12.50 17.31
C GLU A 43 -8.47 -13.19 17.79
N TRP A 44 -7.39 -12.93 17.10
CA TRP A 44 -6.08 -13.49 17.47
C TRP A 44 -5.39 -12.55 18.45
N GLN A 45 -5.29 -12.97 19.70
CA GLN A 45 -4.58 -12.27 20.77
C GLN A 45 -3.08 -12.39 20.52
N ILE A 46 -2.47 -11.32 20.01
CA ILE A 46 -1.02 -11.30 19.70
C ILE A 46 -0.20 -10.53 20.73
N GLY A 47 -0.87 -9.75 21.61
CA GLY A 47 -0.20 -9.01 22.66
C GLY A 47 0.90 -8.09 22.14
N PHE A 48 2.06 -8.12 22.79
CA PHE A 48 3.21 -7.29 22.40
C PHE A 48 3.70 -7.50 20.94
N TRP A 49 3.38 -8.64 20.32
CA TRP A 49 3.72 -8.91 18.91
C TRP A 49 3.02 -7.98 17.93
N LEU A 50 2.03 -7.19 18.38
CA LEU A 50 1.43 -6.13 17.59
C LEU A 50 2.46 -5.08 17.16
N VAL A 51 3.44 -4.74 18.00
CA VAL A 51 4.49 -3.77 17.68
C VAL A 51 5.34 -4.21 16.49
N PRO A 52 5.98 -5.40 16.51
CA PRO A 52 6.73 -5.88 15.34
C PRO A 52 5.83 -6.12 14.11
N LEU A 53 4.58 -6.52 14.28
CA LEU A 53 3.63 -6.64 13.16
C LEU A 53 3.36 -5.28 12.51
N PHE A 54 3.15 -4.22 13.29
CA PHE A 54 2.96 -2.87 12.79
C PHE A 54 4.17 -2.40 11.98
N VAL A 55 5.38 -2.60 12.51
CA VAL A 55 6.63 -2.29 11.80
C VAL A 55 6.73 -3.08 10.50
N LEU A 56 6.42 -4.37 10.52
CA LEU A 56 6.45 -5.23 9.33
C LEU A 56 5.51 -4.73 8.24
N VAL A 57 4.26 -4.43 8.59
CA VAL A 57 3.25 -3.92 7.64
C VAL A 57 3.69 -2.57 7.07
N MET A 58 4.22 -1.67 7.92
CA MET A 58 4.71 -0.37 7.47
C MET A 58 5.89 -0.50 6.50
N VAL A 59 6.85 -1.37 6.78
CA VAL A 59 7.99 -1.63 5.87
C VAL A 59 7.52 -2.30 4.58
N ALA A 60 6.56 -3.23 4.66
CA ALA A 60 5.99 -3.88 3.48
C ALA A 60 5.28 -2.87 2.56
N LEU A 61 4.45 -1.99 3.12
CA LEU A 61 3.79 -0.92 2.38
C LEU A 61 4.78 0.11 1.84
N PHE A 62 5.79 0.51 2.61
CA PHE A 62 6.85 1.38 2.11
C PHE A 62 7.59 0.76 0.92
N SER A 63 7.90 -0.54 0.99
CA SER A 63 8.56 -1.24 -0.13
C SER A 63 7.69 -1.28 -1.39
N SER A 64 6.37 -1.14 -1.24
CA SER A 64 5.44 -1.10 -2.37
C SER A 64 5.47 0.21 -3.15
N GLY A 65 6.18 1.23 -2.65
CA GLY A 65 6.41 2.49 -3.35
C GLY A 65 7.12 2.33 -4.71
N VAL A 66 7.69 1.17 -4.98
CA VAL A 66 8.23 0.83 -6.32
C VAL A 66 7.15 0.80 -7.43
N ILE A 67 5.86 0.90 -7.07
CA ILE A 67 4.75 1.02 -8.05
C ILE A 67 4.75 2.39 -8.74
N ASP A 68 5.40 3.40 -8.19
CA ASP A 68 5.48 4.75 -8.77
C ASP A 68 6.48 4.80 -9.93
N GLY A 69 6.20 4.04 -10.98
CA GLY A 69 7.04 3.93 -12.18
C GLY A 69 6.35 4.33 -13.48
N LEU A 70 5.03 4.51 -13.46
CA LEU A 70 4.22 4.93 -14.62
C LEU A 70 3.24 6.03 -14.22
N ASP A 71 3.04 7.00 -15.12
CA ASP A 71 2.08 8.10 -14.94
C ASP A 71 0.69 7.55 -14.63
N GLY A 72 0.08 8.03 -13.54
CA GLY A 72 -1.25 7.63 -13.08
C GLY A 72 -1.31 6.29 -12.32
N LEU A 73 -0.24 5.50 -12.29
CA LEU A 73 -0.31 4.16 -11.70
C LEU A 73 -0.44 4.19 -10.18
N SER A 74 0.52 4.83 -9.51
CA SER A 74 0.57 4.91 -8.04
C SER A 74 -0.62 5.67 -7.48
N GLY A 75 -0.92 6.84 -8.05
CA GLY A 75 -2.08 7.65 -7.64
C GLY A 75 -3.40 6.92 -7.79
N GLY A 76 -3.62 6.26 -8.94
CA GLY A 76 -4.85 5.51 -9.18
C GLY A 76 -5.05 4.34 -8.22
N ILE A 77 -4.00 3.55 -7.98
CA ILE A 77 -4.09 2.42 -7.03
C ILE A 77 -4.28 2.91 -5.59
N MET A 78 -3.59 3.97 -5.16
CA MET A 78 -3.79 4.55 -3.83
C MET A 78 -5.19 5.11 -3.65
N ALA A 79 -5.75 5.80 -4.65
CA ALA A 79 -7.12 6.30 -4.60
C ALA A 79 -8.14 5.15 -4.42
N ILE A 80 -7.98 4.05 -5.14
CA ILE A 80 -8.83 2.87 -5.03
C ILE A 80 -8.74 2.25 -3.63
N ILE A 81 -7.54 2.10 -3.08
CA ILE A 81 -7.32 1.53 -1.75
C ILE A 81 -7.98 2.41 -0.68
N PHE A 82 -7.73 3.73 -0.68
CA PHE A 82 -8.35 4.63 0.30
C PHE A 82 -9.87 4.74 0.14
N ALA A 83 -10.40 4.63 -1.08
CA ALA A 83 -11.84 4.53 -1.32
C ALA A 83 -12.44 3.25 -0.70
N ALA A 84 -11.76 2.09 -0.82
CA ALA A 84 -12.17 0.87 -0.15
C ALA A 84 -12.16 1.01 1.37
N TYR A 85 -11.13 1.64 1.94
CA TYR A 85 -11.05 1.93 3.38
C TYR A 85 -12.09 2.95 3.85
N THR A 86 -12.49 3.89 2.99
CA THR A 86 -13.64 4.78 3.28
C THR A 86 -14.91 3.96 3.51
N GLY A 87 -15.16 2.97 2.62
CA GLY A 87 -16.30 2.06 2.78
C GLY A 87 -16.20 1.22 4.05
N ILE A 88 -15.05 0.60 4.32
CA ILE A 88 -14.82 -0.23 5.52
C ILE A 88 -15.09 0.59 6.79
N ALA A 89 -14.47 1.75 6.93
CA ALA A 89 -14.62 2.61 8.10
C ALA A 89 -16.08 3.09 8.27
N TYR A 90 -16.76 3.44 7.17
CA TYR A 90 -18.15 3.86 7.19
C TYR A 90 -19.08 2.75 7.72
N PHE A 91 -18.95 1.54 7.19
CA PHE A 91 -19.75 0.39 7.63
C PHE A 91 -19.43 -0.06 9.06
N GLN A 92 -18.22 0.22 9.54
CA GLN A 92 -17.83 0.00 10.94
C GLN A 92 -18.29 1.14 11.87
N SER A 93 -19.09 2.11 11.38
CA SER A 93 -19.55 3.29 12.12
C SER A 93 -18.40 4.20 12.61
N GLN A 94 -17.22 4.10 12.02
CA GLN A 94 -16.06 4.97 12.27
C GLN A 94 -16.13 6.20 11.35
N ILE A 95 -17.12 7.08 11.58
CA ILE A 95 -17.46 8.17 10.65
C ILE A 95 -16.30 9.14 10.41
N ASP A 96 -15.56 9.50 11.47
CA ASP A 96 -14.42 10.43 11.36
C ASP A 96 -13.28 9.81 10.52
N LEU A 97 -13.02 8.51 10.69
CA LEU A 97 -12.02 7.79 9.91
C LEU A 97 -12.47 7.62 8.45
N ALA A 98 -13.77 7.38 8.22
CA ALA A 98 -14.33 7.33 6.88
C ALA A 98 -14.21 8.69 6.18
N ALA A 99 -14.52 9.79 6.87
CA ALA A 99 -14.36 11.15 6.36
C ALA A 99 -12.89 11.45 6.04
N PHE A 100 -11.96 11.06 6.92
CA PHE A 100 -10.53 11.19 6.68
C PHE A 100 -10.09 10.44 5.41
N CYS A 101 -10.45 9.16 5.28
CA CYS A 101 -10.11 8.36 4.09
C CYS A 101 -10.73 8.93 2.80
N ALA A 102 -11.96 9.46 2.87
CA ALA A 102 -12.62 10.12 1.75
C ALA A 102 -11.89 11.41 1.32
N VAL A 103 -11.43 12.22 2.27
CA VAL A 103 -10.62 13.42 2.00
C VAL A 103 -9.28 13.04 1.35
N VAL A 104 -8.60 12.02 1.87
CA VAL A 104 -7.37 11.51 1.26
C VAL A 104 -7.64 11.03 -0.18
N THR A 105 -8.71 10.27 -0.39
CA THR A 105 -9.13 9.83 -1.74
C THR A 105 -9.36 11.01 -2.67
N GLY A 106 -10.11 12.02 -2.23
CA GLY A 106 -10.36 13.24 -3.01
C GLY A 106 -9.08 14.00 -3.36
N GLY A 107 -8.16 14.13 -2.40
CA GLY A 107 -6.85 14.74 -2.61
C GLY A 107 -6.00 13.98 -3.64
N ILE A 108 -6.01 12.64 -3.58
CA ILE A 108 -5.30 11.81 -4.57
C ILE A 108 -5.96 11.93 -5.96
N LEU A 109 -7.28 11.98 -6.04
CA LEU A 109 -8.00 12.18 -7.32
C LEU A 109 -7.69 13.54 -7.93
N ALA A 110 -7.61 14.60 -7.12
CA ALA A 110 -7.18 15.91 -7.58
C ALA A 110 -5.74 15.91 -8.10
N PHE A 111 -4.82 15.23 -7.39
CA PHE A 111 -3.45 15.00 -7.87
C PHE A 111 -3.46 14.20 -9.18
N LEU A 112 -4.25 13.14 -9.27
CA LEU A 112 -4.31 12.23 -10.41
C LEU A 112 -4.76 12.96 -11.68
N TRP A 113 -5.61 13.97 -11.58
CA TRP A 113 -6.00 14.82 -12.71
C TRP A 113 -4.80 15.40 -13.46
N PHE A 114 -3.71 15.68 -12.76
CA PHE A 114 -2.48 16.20 -13.33
C PHE A 114 -1.40 15.14 -13.54
N ASN A 115 -1.59 13.93 -12.98
CA ASN A 115 -0.64 12.83 -13.09
C ASN A 115 -1.01 11.80 -14.17
N ILE A 116 -2.22 11.90 -14.77
CA ILE A 116 -2.59 11.12 -15.97
C ILE A 116 -1.68 11.54 -17.15
N PRO A 117 -1.26 10.58 -18.00
CA PRO A 117 -0.34 10.85 -19.10
C PRO A 117 -0.81 11.95 -20.07
N PRO A 118 0.04 12.92 -20.47
CA PRO A 118 1.40 13.15 -19.95
C PRO A 118 1.39 13.85 -18.58
N ALA A 119 2.05 13.24 -17.60
CA ALA A 119 2.04 13.74 -16.22
C ALA A 119 2.70 15.13 -16.11
N ARG A 120 2.03 16.04 -15.41
CA ARG A 120 2.53 17.37 -15.05
C ARG A 120 3.17 17.41 -13.67
N PHE A 121 2.74 16.49 -12.79
CA PHE A 121 3.24 16.32 -11.43
C PHE A 121 3.52 14.85 -11.14
N TYR A 122 4.50 14.61 -10.30
CA TYR A 122 4.87 13.27 -9.82
C TYR A 122 4.70 13.20 -8.30
N MET A 123 4.29 12.04 -7.80
CA MET A 123 4.00 11.86 -6.38
C MET A 123 5.24 11.96 -5.52
N SER A 124 6.39 11.65 -6.04
CA SER A 124 7.67 11.59 -5.35
C SER A 124 7.69 10.60 -4.16
N GLU A 125 8.89 10.33 -3.70
CA GLU A 125 9.12 9.42 -2.55
C GLU A 125 8.46 9.90 -1.26
N THR A 126 8.34 11.21 -1.06
CA THR A 126 7.70 11.80 0.13
C THR A 126 6.19 11.55 0.13
N GLY A 127 5.54 11.70 -1.03
CA GLY A 127 4.11 11.44 -1.17
C GLY A 127 3.78 9.96 -0.93
N ILE A 128 4.56 9.06 -1.53
CA ILE A 128 4.43 7.60 -1.32
C ILE A 128 4.64 7.25 0.16
N LEU A 129 5.68 7.79 0.80
CA LEU A 129 5.94 7.55 2.22
C LEU A 129 4.77 8.01 3.09
N GLY A 130 4.23 9.20 2.84
CA GLY A 130 3.07 9.72 3.57
C GLY A 130 1.85 8.82 3.41
N LEU A 131 1.50 8.45 2.16
CA LEU A 131 0.34 7.61 1.88
C LEU A 131 0.47 6.19 2.44
N THR A 132 1.65 5.56 2.33
CA THR A 132 1.87 4.20 2.86
C THR A 132 1.88 4.18 4.39
N THR A 133 2.41 5.21 5.04
CA THR A 133 2.32 5.38 6.49
C THR A 133 0.87 5.54 6.94
N THR A 134 0.13 6.43 6.28
CA THR A 134 -1.31 6.64 6.55
C THR A 134 -2.11 5.36 6.33
N LEU A 135 -1.85 4.63 5.25
CA LEU A 135 -2.52 3.37 4.97
C LEU A 135 -2.27 2.32 6.07
N THR A 136 -1.03 2.24 6.59
CA THR A 136 -0.72 1.36 7.72
C THR A 136 -1.61 1.69 8.93
N VAL A 137 -1.65 2.97 9.32
CA VAL A 137 -2.47 3.42 10.46
C VAL A 137 -3.95 3.11 10.25
N VAL A 138 -4.49 3.41 9.07
CA VAL A 138 -5.90 3.13 8.73
C VAL A 138 -6.20 1.64 8.78
N ALA A 139 -5.31 0.77 8.26
CA ALA A 139 -5.50 -0.67 8.29
C ALA A 139 -5.57 -1.24 9.71
N PHE A 140 -4.77 -0.73 10.63
CA PHE A 140 -4.84 -1.11 12.04
C PHE A 140 -6.07 -0.51 12.74
N LEU A 141 -6.43 0.76 12.50
CA LEU A 141 -7.62 1.38 13.10
C LEU A 141 -8.93 0.71 12.67
N THR A 142 -8.98 0.18 11.45
CA THR A 142 -10.14 -0.58 10.93
C THR A 142 -10.06 -2.07 11.25
N ASP A 143 -8.99 -2.49 11.92
CA ASP A 143 -8.72 -3.90 12.23
C ASP A 143 -8.87 -4.80 11.00
N SER A 144 -8.24 -4.39 9.90
CA SER A 144 -8.32 -5.04 8.58
C SER A 144 -6.94 -5.36 8.00
N VAL A 145 -5.94 -5.54 8.88
CA VAL A 145 -4.54 -5.77 8.49
C VAL A 145 -4.40 -7.04 7.65
N PHE A 146 -5.16 -8.09 7.95
CA PHE A 146 -5.10 -9.36 7.21
C PHE A 146 -5.87 -9.36 5.89
N THR A 147 -6.80 -8.42 5.69
CA THR A 147 -7.46 -8.20 4.39
C THR A 147 -6.73 -7.18 3.53
N LEU A 148 -5.84 -6.37 4.13
CA LEU A 148 -4.99 -5.39 3.41
C LEU A 148 -4.23 -6.00 2.21
N PRO A 149 -3.62 -7.21 2.29
CA PRO A 149 -2.97 -7.84 1.14
C PRO A 149 -3.90 -8.06 -0.06
N ILE A 150 -5.19 -8.25 0.18
CA ILE A 150 -6.20 -8.40 -0.89
C ILE A 150 -6.58 -7.02 -1.42
N ILE A 151 -6.89 -6.06 -0.54
CA ILE A 151 -7.26 -4.68 -0.91
C ILE A 151 -6.13 -4.03 -1.72
N ALA A 152 -4.89 -4.23 -1.29
CA ALA A 152 -3.69 -3.64 -1.88
C ALA A 152 -2.92 -4.63 -2.78
N LEU A 153 -3.59 -5.64 -3.35
CA LEU A 153 -2.95 -6.70 -4.15
C LEU A 153 -2.04 -6.17 -5.26
N PRO A 154 -2.39 -5.12 -6.03
CA PRO A 154 -1.50 -4.58 -7.05
C PRO A 154 -0.16 -4.05 -6.48
N LEU A 155 -0.19 -3.44 -5.27
CA LEU A 155 1.02 -3.01 -4.56
C LEU A 155 1.87 -4.21 -4.17
N LEU A 156 1.23 -5.22 -3.58
CA LEU A 156 1.89 -6.44 -3.10
C LEU A 156 2.58 -7.20 -4.24
N ILE A 157 1.86 -7.47 -5.34
CA ILE A 157 2.40 -8.19 -6.50
C ILE A 157 3.58 -7.42 -7.12
N THR A 158 3.48 -6.11 -7.21
CA THR A 158 4.55 -5.26 -7.74
C THR A 158 5.82 -5.39 -6.90
N SER A 159 5.70 -5.31 -5.57
CA SER A 159 6.82 -5.47 -4.63
C SER A 159 7.40 -6.88 -4.67
N LEU A 160 6.54 -7.90 -4.65
CA LEU A 160 6.96 -9.29 -4.73
C LEU A 160 7.71 -9.59 -6.02
N SER A 161 7.33 -8.97 -7.14
CA SER A 161 8.05 -9.14 -8.41
C SER A 161 9.51 -8.69 -8.33
N VAL A 162 9.78 -7.61 -7.58
CA VAL A 162 11.15 -7.12 -7.34
C VAL A 162 11.92 -8.08 -6.44
N ILE A 163 11.29 -8.52 -5.33
CA ILE A 163 11.91 -9.47 -4.39
C ILE A 163 12.26 -10.77 -5.10
N ILE A 164 11.31 -11.35 -5.86
CA ILE A 164 11.51 -12.58 -6.63
C ILE A 164 12.66 -12.40 -7.63
N GLN A 165 12.71 -11.27 -8.34
CA GLN A 165 13.76 -10.96 -9.30
C GLN A 165 15.14 -10.91 -8.64
N LEU A 166 15.26 -10.23 -7.50
CA LEU A 166 16.52 -10.10 -6.76
C LEU A 166 16.98 -11.44 -6.20
N LEU A 167 16.06 -12.20 -5.59
CA LEU A 167 16.36 -13.54 -5.05
C LEU A 167 16.77 -14.51 -6.16
N SER A 168 16.05 -14.52 -7.29
CA SER A 168 16.41 -15.39 -8.42
C SER A 168 17.78 -15.06 -9.00
N LYS A 169 18.10 -13.75 -9.13
CA LYS A 169 19.45 -13.34 -9.55
C LYS A 169 20.52 -13.78 -8.57
N LYS A 170 20.25 -13.69 -7.25
CA LYS A 170 21.22 -14.07 -6.21
C LYS A 170 21.41 -15.58 -6.14
N ILE A 171 20.32 -16.38 -6.23
CA ILE A 171 20.36 -17.83 -6.01
C ILE A 171 20.63 -18.58 -7.31
N ARG A 172 19.98 -18.20 -8.42
CA ARG A 172 19.99 -18.91 -9.70
C ARG A 172 20.86 -18.26 -10.78
N GLY A 173 21.38 -17.05 -10.55
CA GLY A 173 22.13 -16.26 -11.53
C GLY A 173 21.30 -15.78 -12.73
N ARG A 174 19.98 -15.97 -12.74
CA ARG A 174 19.12 -15.61 -13.88
C ARG A 174 17.87 -14.83 -13.47
N LYS A 175 17.35 -14.08 -14.45
CA LYS A 175 16.13 -13.27 -14.28
C LYS A 175 14.89 -14.17 -14.40
N VAL A 176 13.84 -13.88 -13.60
CA VAL A 176 12.48 -14.44 -13.75
C VAL A 176 11.69 -13.55 -14.71
N PHE A 177 11.71 -12.25 -14.49
CA PHE A 177 11.04 -11.26 -15.35
C PHE A 177 12.06 -10.59 -16.27
N LEU A 178 11.65 -10.14 -17.45
CA LEU A 178 12.52 -9.35 -18.34
C LEU A 178 13.04 -8.11 -17.63
N VAL A 179 12.14 -7.40 -16.96
CA VAL A 179 12.40 -6.25 -16.10
C VAL A 179 11.55 -6.37 -14.83
N ALA A 180 12.00 -5.85 -13.72
CA ALA A 180 11.22 -5.67 -12.51
C ALA A 180 11.31 -4.19 -12.09
N PRO A 181 10.25 -3.62 -11.56
CA PRO A 181 8.95 -4.17 -11.14
C PRO A 181 8.04 -4.67 -12.27
N LEU A 182 6.95 -5.39 -11.89
CA LEU A 182 6.08 -6.10 -12.83
C LEU A 182 5.46 -5.22 -13.92
N HIS A 183 5.10 -3.97 -13.63
CA HIS A 183 4.54 -3.04 -14.62
C HIS A 183 5.54 -2.77 -15.76
N HIS A 184 6.84 -2.65 -15.49
CA HIS A 184 7.86 -2.52 -16.51
C HIS A 184 8.12 -3.83 -17.28
N HIS A 185 7.81 -5.00 -16.69
CA HIS A 185 7.81 -6.25 -17.44
C HIS A 185 6.76 -6.24 -18.55
N PHE A 186 5.56 -5.74 -18.27
CA PHE A 186 4.51 -5.62 -19.28
C PHE A 186 4.88 -4.65 -20.39
N GLU A 187 5.54 -3.54 -20.09
CA GLU A 187 6.10 -2.64 -21.12
C GLU A 187 7.16 -3.35 -21.96
N ALA A 188 8.06 -4.12 -21.31
CA ALA A 188 9.13 -4.85 -22.01
C ALA A 188 8.61 -5.92 -22.96
N ILE A 189 7.40 -6.47 -22.74
CA ILE A 189 6.73 -7.38 -23.68
C ILE A 189 5.85 -6.67 -24.71
N GLY A 190 5.91 -5.32 -24.77
CA GLY A 190 5.27 -4.52 -25.81
C GLY A 190 3.92 -3.92 -25.47
N TRP A 191 3.50 -3.92 -24.19
CA TRP A 191 2.27 -3.21 -23.82
C TRP A 191 2.55 -1.71 -23.63
N PRO A 192 1.74 -0.83 -24.22
CA PRO A 192 1.87 0.60 -23.97
C PRO A 192 1.51 0.92 -22.51
N ALA A 193 2.19 1.92 -21.93
CA ALA A 193 2.08 2.30 -20.51
C ALA A 193 0.62 2.49 -20.06
N TYR A 194 -0.22 3.21 -20.84
CA TYR A 194 -1.62 3.43 -20.51
C TYR A 194 -2.41 2.13 -20.37
N LYS A 195 -2.11 1.11 -21.16
CA LYS A 195 -2.76 -0.20 -21.11
C LYS A 195 -2.40 -0.94 -19.82
N VAL A 196 -1.15 -0.83 -19.37
CA VAL A 196 -0.70 -1.38 -18.09
C VAL A 196 -1.45 -0.70 -16.95
N VAL A 197 -1.46 0.64 -16.93
CA VAL A 197 -2.11 1.45 -15.88
C VAL A 197 -3.61 1.13 -15.78
N MET A 198 -4.35 1.13 -16.90
CA MET A 198 -5.78 0.83 -16.90
C MET A 198 -6.09 -0.57 -16.38
N ARG A 199 -5.29 -1.58 -16.73
CA ARG A 199 -5.46 -2.94 -16.20
C ARG A 199 -5.17 -3.05 -14.72
N TYR A 200 -4.15 -2.35 -14.24
CA TYR A 200 -3.88 -2.25 -12.80
C TYR A 200 -5.06 -1.62 -12.05
N TRP A 201 -5.67 -0.57 -12.60
CA TRP A 201 -6.85 0.06 -11.99
C TRP A 201 -8.05 -0.90 -11.93
N VAL A 202 -8.34 -1.61 -13.03
CA VAL A 202 -9.43 -2.60 -13.06
C VAL A 202 -9.19 -3.70 -12.01
N ILE A 203 -7.99 -4.26 -11.96
CA ILE A 203 -7.62 -5.27 -10.95
C ILE A 203 -7.70 -4.66 -9.55
N GLY A 204 -7.21 -3.44 -9.36
CA GLY A 204 -7.26 -2.73 -8.09
C GLY A 204 -8.68 -2.53 -7.58
N ILE A 205 -9.61 -2.10 -8.44
CA ILE A 205 -11.03 -1.94 -8.09
C ILE A 205 -11.64 -3.29 -7.66
N ILE A 206 -11.41 -4.34 -8.44
CA ILE A 206 -11.92 -5.68 -8.11
C ILE A 206 -11.37 -6.15 -6.75
N CYS A 207 -10.06 -6.03 -6.55
CA CYS A 207 -9.40 -6.43 -5.29
C CYS A 207 -9.86 -5.56 -4.12
N GLY A 208 -10.00 -4.24 -4.30
CA GLY A 208 -10.52 -3.33 -3.30
C GLY A 208 -11.94 -3.71 -2.86
N LEU A 209 -12.83 -4.01 -3.82
CA LEU A 209 -14.19 -4.44 -3.52
C LEU A 209 -14.22 -5.81 -2.81
N ILE A 210 -13.46 -6.79 -3.30
CA ILE A 210 -13.39 -8.11 -2.66
C ILE A 210 -12.85 -7.99 -1.24
N GLY A 211 -11.75 -7.27 -1.04
CA GLY A 211 -11.16 -7.08 0.29
C GLY A 211 -12.08 -6.32 1.24
N MET A 212 -12.79 -5.30 0.77
CA MET A 212 -13.82 -4.58 1.54
C MET A 212 -14.94 -5.54 1.96
N ILE A 213 -15.50 -6.31 1.03
CA ILE A 213 -16.58 -7.26 1.31
C ILE A 213 -16.10 -8.31 2.32
N LEU A 214 -14.90 -8.88 2.14
CA LEU A 214 -14.34 -9.86 3.07
C LEU A 214 -14.17 -9.28 4.48
N THR A 215 -13.68 -8.04 4.59
CA THR A 215 -13.54 -7.35 5.89
C THR A 215 -14.91 -7.17 6.57
N LEU A 216 -15.94 -6.83 5.81
CA LEU A 216 -17.28 -6.60 6.37
C LEU A 216 -17.93 -7.92 6.80
N ILE A 217 -17.90 -8.95 5.96
CA ILE A 217 -18.50 -10.27 6.28
C ILE A 217 -17.79 -10.92 7.49
N SER A 218 -16.49 -10.71 7.64
CA SER A 218 -15.75 -11.28 8.78
C SER A 218 -16.07 -10.65 10.13
N LYS A 219 -16.79 -9.51 10.15
CA LYS A 219 -17.19 -8.80 11.38
C LYS A 219 -18.68 -9.01 11.76
N PHE A 220 -19.43 -9.70 10.92
CA PHE A 220 -20.82 -10.13 11.18
C PHE A 220 -20.85 -11.63 11.46
#